data_6db012b0839313d50f65c91d00775f77
#
_entry.id   6db012b0839313d50f65c91d00775f77
#
_cell.length_a   1.000
_cell.length_b   1.000
_cell.length_c   1.000
_cell.angle_alpha   90.00
_cell.angle_beta   90.00
_cell.angle_gamma   90.00
#
_symmetry.space_group_name_H-M   'P 1'
#
loop_
_entity.id
_entity.type
_entity.pdbx_description
1 polymer ?
#
loop_
_entity_poly.entity_id
_entity_poly.type
_entity_poly.pdbx_seq_one_letter_code
_entity_poly.pdbx_strand_id
1 'polypeptide(L)'
;QIELRIMAHMSGDAKLIEAYKSAQDIHRVTASQVFKVPFDEVTDEQRRNAKAVNFGIIYGISSFGLSQDLSITRKEAAGYIEKYFETYPDVKKYIDSLVEEAKEKAKTL
;
A
#
# COMPACT_ATOMS: atom_id res chain seq x y z
N GLN A 1 -8.32 -6.06 8.59
CA GLN A 1 -6.89 -6.17 8.28
C GLN A 1 -6.48 -7.56 7.77
N ILE A 2 -7.44 -8.44 7.69
CA ILE A 2 -7.22 -9.76 7.10
C ILE A 2 -6.80 -9.61 5.63
N GLU A 3 -7.38 -8.68 4.91
CA GLU A 3 -7.06 -8.42 3.50
C GLU A 3 -5.59 -8.00 3.32
N LEU A 4 -5.06 -7.19 4.22
CA LEU A 4 -3.65 -6.79 4.17
C LEU A 4 -2.72 -7.97 4.43
N ARG A 5 -3.08 -8.85 5.36
CA ARG A 5 -2.30 -10.07 5.63
C ARG A 5 -2.28 -10.98 4.41
N ILE A 6 -3.41 -11.14 3.76
CA ILE A 6 -3.50 -11.94 2.54
C ILE A 6 -2.61 -11.34 1.46
N MET A 7 -2.67 -10.02 1.29
CA MET A 7 -1.81 -9.32 0.33
C MET A 7 -0.33 -9.55 0.63
N ALA A 8 0.06 -9.47 1.90
CA ALA A 8 1.45 -9.70 2.31
C ALA A 8 1.91 -11.11 1.94
N HIS A 9 1.09 -12.13 2.24
CA HIS A 9 1.42 -13.51 1.92
C HIS A 9 1.48 -13.76 0.42
N MET A 10 0.48 -13.28 -0.32
CA MET A 10 0.39 -13.52 -1.76
C MET A 10 1.48 -12.80 -2.53
N SER A 11 1.87 -11.62 -2.11
CA SER A 11 2.93 -10.85 -2.76
C SER A 11 4.32 -11.37 -2.42
N GLY A 12 4.47 -12.05 -1.25
CA GLY A 12 5.76 -12.50 -0.77
C GLY A 12 6.69 -11.37 -0.36
N ASP A 13 6.17 -10.15 -0.15
CA ASP A 13 7.01 -9.02 0.22
C ASP A 13 7.53 -9.18 1.64
N ALA A 14 8.86 -9.37 1.77
CA ALA A 14 9.48 -9.64 3.05
C ALA A 14 9.29 -8.52 4.06
N LYS A 15 9.36 -7.27 3.62
CA LYS A 15 9.18 -6.12 4.52
C LYS A 15 7.76 -6.04 5.06
N LEU A 16 6.77 -6.29 4.20
CA LEU A 16 5.37 -6.24 4.62
C LEU A 16 5.04 -7.40 5.56
N ILE A 17 5.54 -8.59 5.26
CA ILE A 17 5.37 -9.77 6.12
C ILE A 17 5.99 -9.51 7.48
N GLU A 18 7.21 -8.96 7.51
CA GLU A 18 7.90 -8.63 8.75
C GLU A 18 7.13 -7.62 9.60
N ALA A 19 6.51 -6.63 8.96
CA ALA A 19 5.70 -5.63 9.64
C ALA A 19 4.53 -6.29 10.38
N TYR A 20 3.92 -7.31 9.80
CA TYR A 20 2.83 -8.05 10.46
C TYR A 20 3.32 -8.93 11.60
N LYS A 21 4.52 -9.51 11.46
CA LYS A 21 5.08 -10.38 12.49
C LYS A 21 5.47 -9.63 13.75
N SER A 22 5.77 -8.35 13.64
CA SER A 22 6.23 -7.55 14.77
C SER A 22 5.13 -7.21 15.78
N ALA A 23 3.88 -7.59 15.51
CA ALA A 23 2.72 -7.29 16.36
C ALA A 23 2.51 -5.80 16.61
N GLN A 24 3.03 -4.95 15.75
CA GLN A 24 2.89 -3.51 15.84
C GLN A 24 1.70 -3.04 14.98
N ASP A 25 1.32 -1.77 15.16
CA ASP A 25 0.29 -1.13 14.34
C ASP A 25 0.80 -1.04 12.90
N ILE A 26 0.21 -1.83 12.00
CA ILE A 26 0.65 -1.92 10.61
C ILE A 26 0.61 -0.57 9.89
N HIS A 27 -0.39 0.26 10.18
CA HIS A 27 -0.50 1.56 9.53
C HIS A 27 0.59 2.51 10.00
N ARG A 28 0.96 2.41 11.27
CA ARG A 28 2.06 3.20 11.82
C ARG A 28 3.41 2.73 11.28
N VAL A 29 3.60 1.42 11.15
CA VAL A 29 4.81 0.86 10.53
C VAL A 29 4.93 1.32 9.09
N THR A 30 3.84 1.25 8.31
CA THR A 30 3.83 1.71 6.92
C THR A 30 4.16 3.20 6.85
N ALA A 31 3.56 4.01 7.71
CA ALA A 31 3.84 5.45 7.75
C ALA A 31 5.32 5.72 8.04
N SER A 32 5.88 5.02 9.02
CA SER A 32 7.30 5.14 9.36
C SER A 32 8.19 4.87 8.15
N GLN A 33 7.90 3.82 7.41
CA GLN A 33 8.71 3.42 6.27
C GLN A 33 8.50 4.30 5.04
N VAL A 34 7.25 4.63 4.73
CA VAL A 34 6.91 5.42 3.54
C VAL A 34 7.34 6.87 3.70
N PHE A 35 7.11 7.46 4.87
CA PHE A 35 7.47 8.86 5.12
C PHE A 35 8.87 9.02 5.70
N LYS A 36 9.57 7.90 5.96
CA LYS A 36 10.96 7.89 6.45
C LYS A 36 11.11 8.65 7.76
N VAL A 37 10.22 8.39 8.70
CA VAL A 37 10.27 8.94 10.07
C VAL A 37 10.36 7.80 11.06
N PRO A 38 10.98 8.02 12.24
CA PRO A 38 11.00 6.99 13.28
C PRO A 38 9.59 6.58 13.70
N PHE A 39 9.43 5.31 14.05
CA PHE A 39 8.13 4.77 14.43
C PHE A 39 7.45 5.60 15.53
N ASP A 40 8.23 6.04 16.53
CA ASP A 40 7.69 6.82 17.65
C ASP A 40 7.34 8.26 17.28
N GLU A 41 7.79 8.74 16.13
CA GLU A 41 7.54 10.09 15.66
C GLU A 41 6.47 10.18 14.58
N VAL A 42 5.84 9.06 14.24
CA VAL A 42 4.73 9.06 13.28
C VAL A 42 3.56 9.83 13.86
N THR A 43 3.08 10.83 13.11
CA THR A 43 1.93 11.64 13.53
C THR A 43 0.63 10.90 13.21
N ASP A 44 -0.47 11.32 13.85
CA ASP A 44 -1.79 10.77 13.57
C ASP A 44 -2.20 10.99 12.11
N GLU A 45 -1.83 12.13 11.55
CA GLU A 45 -2.08 12.43 10.14
C GLU A 45 -1.32 11.46 9.23
N GLN A 46 -0.04 11.23 9.51
CA GLN A 46 0.77 10.30 8.72
C GLN A 46 0.22 8.88 8.80
N ARG A 47 -0.18 8.45 9.99
CA ARG A 47 -0.79 7.14 10.17
C ARG A 47 -2.09 7.01 9.38
N ARG A 48 -2.93 8.04 9.42
CA ARG A 48 -4.19 8.06 8.68
C ARG A 48 -3.95 7.99 7.17
N ASN A 49 -2.97 8.74 6.68
CA ASN A 49 -2.60 8.71 5.27
C ASN A 49 -2.08 7.33 4.85
N ALA A 50 -1.25 6.72 5.69
CA ALA A 50 -0.74 5.38 5.44
C ALA A 50 -1.86 4.33 5.44
N LYS A 51 -2.83 4.47 6.34
CA LYS A 51 -4.00 3.59 6.37
C LYS A 51 -4.79 3.67 5.07
N ALA A 52 -5.01 4.89 4.57
CA ALA A 52 -5.71 5.09 3.31
C ALA A 52 -4.95 4.48 2.14
N VAL A 53 -3.62 4.62 2.11
CA VAL A 53 -2.80 4.02 1.06
C VAL A 53 -2.85 2.50 1.15
N ASN A 54 -2.72 1.92 2.34
CA ASN A 54 -2.79 0.48 2.53
C ASN A 54 -4.10 -0.09 1.98
N PHE A 55 -5.24 0.52 2.32
CA PHE A 55 -6.52 0.06 1.81
C PHE A 55 -6.70 0.38 0.33
N GLY A 56 -6.17 1.52 -0.11
CA GLY A 56 -6.23 1.91 -1.52
C GLY A 56 -5.55 0.89 -2.43
N ILE A 57 -4.39 0.39 -2.01
CA ILE A 57 -3.65 -0.63 -2.76
C ILE A 57 -4.48 -1.92 -2.86
N ILE A 58 -5.11 -2.35 -1.77
CA ILE A 58 -5.91 -3.58 -1.75
C ILE A 58 -7.13 -3.47 -2.66
N TYR A 59 -7.83 -2.34 -2.60
CA TYR A 59 -9.09 -2.16 -3.33
C TYR A 59 -8.89 -1.55 -4.71
N GLY A 60 -7.63 -1.35 -5.14
CA GLY A 60 -7.33 -0.82 -6.45
C GLY A 60 -7.72 0.64 -6.66
N ILE A 61 -7.72 1.42 -5.57
CA ILE A 61 -8.06 2.84 -5.66
C ILE A 61 -6.98 3.57 -6.43
N SER A 62 -7.41 4.46 -7.36
CA SER A 62 -6.49 5.28 -8.15
C SER A 62 -5.97 6.46 -7.31
N SER A 63 -4.94 7.15 -7.85
CA SER A 63 -4.46 8.38 -7.22
C SER A 63 -5.56 9.42 -7.09
N PHE A 64 -6.51 9.45 -8.04
CA PHE A 64 -7.65 10.34 -7.97
C PHE A 64 -8.55 10.00 -6.76
N GLY A 65 -8.91 8.72 -6.60
CA GLY A 65 -9.73 8.27 -5.47
C GLY A 65 -9.05 8.55 -4.14
N LEU A 66 -7.74 8.27 -4.04
CA LEU A 66 -6.98 8.53 -2.83
C LEU A 66 -6.93 10.02 -2.51
N SER A 67 -6.76 10.87 -3.53
CA SER A 67 -6.73 12.32 -3.34
C SER A 67 -8.04 12.84 -2.76
N GLN A 68 -9.16 12.27 -3.18
CA GLN A 68 -10.47 12.67 -2.64
C GLN A 68 -10.65 12.20 -1.20
N ASP A 69 -10.26 10.96 -0.90
CA ASP A 69 -10.38 10.42 0.45
C ASP A 69 -9.57 11.21 1.48
N LEU A 70 -8.39 11.69 1.08
CA LEU A 70 -7.49 12.40 1.98
C LEU A 70 -7.56 13.91 1.84
N SER A 71 -8.37 14.43 0.92
CA SER A 71 -8.46 15.87 0.63
C SER A 71 -7.09 16.48 0.30
N ILE A 72 -6.31 15.75 -0.49
CA ILE A 72 -4.99 16.17 -0.99
C ILE A 72 -5.02 16.25 -2.51
N THR A 73 -3.96 16.79 -3.09
CA THR A 73 -3.87 16.87 -4.56
C THR A 73 -3.63 15.49 -5.15
N ARG A 74 -4.00 15.32 -6.42
CA ARG A 74 -3.74 14.07 -7.15
C ARG A 74 -2.24 13.77 -7.20
N LYS A 75 -1.42 14.81 -7.34
CA LYS A 75 0.04 14.69 -7.35
C LYS A 75 0.57 14.13 -6.03
N GLU A 76 0.06 14.64 -4.91
CA GLU A 76 0.45 14.13 -3.59
C GLU A 76 0.03 12.69 -3.40
N ALA A 77 -1.18 12.34 -3.82
CA ALA A 77 -1.68 10.97 -3.73
C ALA A 77 -0.82 10.02 -4.57
N ALA A 78 -0.48 10.41 -5.80
CA ALA A 78 0.39 9.62 -6.65
C ALA A 78 1.77 9.42 -6.02
N GLY A 79 2.29 10.46 -5.37
CA GLY A 79 3.55 10.39 -4.66
C GLY A 79 3.52 9.39 -3.50
N TYR A 80 2.42 9.33 -2.75
CA TYR A 80 2.28 8.38 -1.66
C TYR A 80 2.24 6.93 -2.18
N ILE A 81 1.52 6.70 -3.27
CA ILE A 81 1.44 5.38 -3.90
C ILE A 81 2.83 4.97 -4.41
N GLU A 82 3.55 5.88 -5.04
CA GLU A 82 4.90 5.62 -5.53
C GLU A 82 5.85 5.24 -4.40
N LYS A 83 5.82 6.00 -3.31
CA LYS A 83 6.66 5.70 -2.13
C LYS A 83 6.31 4.36 -1.51
N TYR A 84 5.02 4.02 -1.48
CA TYR A 84 4.58 2.72 -0.99
C TYR A 84 5.20 1.59 -1.82
N PHE A 85 5.15 1.69 -3.13
CA PHE A 85 5.72 0.66 -4.00
C PHE A 85 7.25 0.63 -3.99
N GLU A 86 7.91 1.76 -3.71
CA GLU A 86 9.35 1.76 -3.47
C GLU A 86 9.70 1.01 -2.19
N THR A 87 8.86 1.14 -1.18
CA THR A 87 9.06 0.47 0.10
C THR A 87 8.74 -1.02 0.02
N TYR A 88 7.68 -1.38 -0.72
CA TYR A 88 7.21 -2.75 -0.87
C TYR A 88 7.16 -3.15 -2.35
N PRO A 89 8.31 -3.32 -2.99
CA PRO A 89 8.36 -3.57 -4.44
C PRO A 89 7.68 -4.87 -4.87
N ASP A 90 7.66 -5.89 -4.01
CA ASP A 90 7.04 -7.16 -4.34
C ASP A 90 5.51 -7.05 -4.39
N VAL A 91 4.94 -6.12 -3.64
CA VAL A 91 3.50 -5.84 -3.72
C VAL A 91 3.16 -5.31 -5.10
N LYS A 92 3.96 -4.39 -5.64
CA LYS A 92 3.75 -3.87 -6.99
C LYS A 92 3.84 -4.98 -8.03
N LYS A 93 4.85 -5.84 -7.91
CA LYS A 93 5.04 -6.96 -8.84
C LYS A 93 3.83 -7.90 -8.82
N TYR A 94 3.31 -8.18 -7.64
CA TYR A 94 2.15 -9.05 -7.49
C TYR A 94 0.91 -8.43 -8.14
N ILE A 95 0.65 -7.15 -7.87
CA ILE A 95 -0.50 -6.45 -8.46
C ILE A 95 -0.39 -6.39 -9.98
N ASP A 96 0.79 -6.06 -10.50
CA ASP A 96 1.03 -6.03 -11.94
C ASP A 96 0.78 -7.41 -12.56
N SER A 97 1.17 -8.49 -11.89
CA SER A 97 0.93 -9.84 -12.38
C SER A 97 -0.56 -10.17 -12.43
N LEU A 98 -1.33 -9.71 -11.45
CA LEU A 98 -2.78 -9.91 -11.46
C LEU A 98 -3.45 -9.18 -12.60
N VAL A 99 -3.00 -7.97 -12.91
CA VAL A 99 -3.51 -7.19 -14.05
C VAL A 99 -3.20 -7.90 -15.35
N GLU A 100 -1.98 -8.39 -15.53
CA GLU A 100 -1.59 -9.12 -16.74
C GLU A 100 -2.40 -10.41 -16.91
N GLU A 101 -2.61 -11.15 -15.83
CA GLU A 101 -3.43 -12.35 -15.84
C GLU A 101 -4.87 -12.05 -16.27
N ALA A 102 -5.44 -10.96 -15.73
CA ALA A 102 -6.79 -10.55 -16.09
C ALA A 102 -6.88 -10.18 -17.56
N LYS A 103 -5.86 -9.50 -18.11
CA LYS A 103 -5.81 -9.13 -19.54
C LYS A 103 -5.73 -10.38 -20.41
N GLU A 104 -4.93 -11.35 -20.02
CA GLU A 104 -4.81 -12.61 -20.77
C GLU A 104 -6.15 -13.35 -20.83
N LYS A 105 -6.85 -13.43 -19.71
CA LYS A 105 -8.17 -14.07 -19.65
C LYS A 105 -9.18 -13.33 -20.51
N ALA A 106 -9.15 -12.01 -20.53
CA ALA A 106 -10.05 -11.21 -21.34
C ALA A 106 -9.82 -11.45 -22.83
N LYS A 107 -8.57 -11.63 -23.24
CA LYS A 107 -8.23 -11.91 -24.64
C LYS A 107 -8.70 -13.27 -25.09
N THR A 108 -8.75 -14.23 -24.17
CA THR A 108 -9.15 -15.60 -24.50
C THR A 108 -10.66 -15.75 -24.65
N LEU A 109 -11.41 -14.85 -24.05
CA LEU A 109 -12.87 -14.85 -24.16
C LEU A 109 -13.35 -14.17 -25.41
#